data_38c4935962a5bd9299cb625787a0b863
#
_entry.id   38c4935962a5bd9299cb625787a0b863
#
_cell.length_a   1.000
_cell.length_b   1.000
_cell.length_c   1.000
_cell.angle_alpha   90.00
_cell.angle_beta   90.00
_cell.angle_gamma   90.00
#
_symmetry.space_group_name_H-M   'P 1'
#
loop_
_entity.id
_entity.type
_entity.pdbx_description
1 polymer ?
#
loop_
_entity_poly.entity_id
_entity_poly.type
_entity_poly.pdbx_seq_one_letter_code
_entity_poly.pdbx_strand_id
1 'polypeptide(L)'
;TPFNNYVLRNTDLVGNHLPASLLIFFLLFVLLINALLLRWWPRQALSGGELAVALGMTLVGCALPSVGLMRYLPGHLVAPFGHAAISHQSAELLRQLDLPDWMWPTMQAQDPAARGLEPVVRDFHGRIAVQPDTFLNRLRAIPWSAWVQPAFSWGILLAALYGAVICMSVIFRRQWVENERLPFPLASVYLALIEPPEQGRLLSPMLRSRSFWIAFAAVFAIHALGALNTYWPQYWPPLPLRFDLTDILADAPFNAAQLEFKRQQIYFTVIGLMFFVQTRIAFSLWFFFVLMQVVRIGYGMHHAEFSGEMEDDQRFGAVLALAVVT
;
A
#
# COMPACT_ATOMS: atom_id res chain seq x y z
N THR A 1 -7.97 6.81 8.80
CA THR A 1 -6.73 5.99 8.65
C THR A 1 -5.59 6.43 9.59
N PRO A 2 -5.24 7.73 9.76
CA PRO A 2 -4.16 8.12 10.67
C PRO A 2 -4.35 7.61 12.10
N PHE A 3 -5.55 7.68 12.64
CA PHE A 3 -5.85 7.17 13.98
C PHE A 3 -5.58 5.65 14.07
N ASN A 4 -6.00 4.89 13.06
CA ASN A 4 -5.76 3.45 12.99
C ASN A 4 -4.25 3.12 12.93
N ASN A 5 -3.50 3.85 12.11
CA ASN A 5 -2.10 3.53 11.84
C ASN A 5 -1.15 4.00 12.95
N TYR A 6 -1.42 5.18 13.55
CA TYR A 6 -0.50 5.80 14.50
C TYR A 6 -0.93 5.67 15.97
N VAL A 7 -2.24 5.59 16.23
CA VAL A 7 -2.76 5.45 17.59
C VAL A 7 -3.03 3.99 17.93
N LEU A 8 -3.79 3.29 17.09
CA LEU A 8 -4.11 1.87 17.30
C LEU A 8 -2.99 0.93 16.85
N ARG A 9 -2.08 1.39 16.00
CA ARG A 9 -0.99 0.62 15.39
C ARG A 9 -1.46 -0.69 14.73
N ASN A 10 -2.64 -0.64 14.12
CA ASN A 10 -3.23 -1.75 13.38
C ASN A 10 -2.72 -1.78 11.93
N THR A 11 -3.10 -2.85 11.21
CA THR A 11 -2.83 -2.98 9.78
C THR A 11 -3.36 -1.77 9.00
N ASP A 12 -2.59 -1.31 8.02
CA ASP A 12 -2.98 -0.19 7.16
C ASP A 12 -4.28 -0.50 6.42
N LEU A 13 -5.29 0.34 6.63
CA LEU A 13 -6.60 0.18 6.00
C LEU A 13 -6.64 0.63 4.54
N VAL A 14 -5.70 1.51 4.17
CA VAL A 14 -5.60 2.18 2.86
C VAL A 14 -4.13 2.20 2.43
N GLY A 15 -3.88 2.18 1.14
CA GLY A 15 -2.52 2.31 0.59
C GLY A 15 -1.92 0.99 0.08
N ASN A 16 -2.67 -0.10 0.11
CA ASN A 16 -2.29 -1.37 -0.51
C ASN A 16 -3.04 -1.58 -1.83
N HIS A 17 -2.60 -2.56 -2.63
CA HIS A 17 -3.28 -2.94 -3.87
C HIS A 17 -4.73 -3.40 -3.68
N LEU A 18 -5.07 -3.89 -2.49
CA LEU A 18 -6.42 -4.23 -2.04
C LEU A 18 -6.70 -3.51 -0.72
N PRO A 19 -7.10 -2.23 -0.75
CA PRO A 19 -7.41 -1.50 0.48
C PRO A 19 -8.56 -2.16 1.23
N ALA A 20 -8.30 -2.70 2.42
CA ALA A 20 -9.29 -3.44 3.21
C ALA A 20 -10.52 -2.58 3.54
N SER A 21 -10.31 -1.30 3.86
CA SER A 21 -11.40 -0.37 4.14
C SER A 21 -12.33 -0.17 2.95
N LEU A 22 -11.78 -0.11 1.75
CA LEU A 22 -12.57 0.03 0.52
C LEU A 22 -13.38 -1.23 0.23
N LEU A 23 -12.75 -2.40 0.35
CA LEU A 23 -13.44 -3.68 0.15
C LEU A 23 -14.60 -3.85 1.14
N ILE A 24 -14.37 -3.57 2.43
CA ILE A 24 -15.41 -3.64 3.45
C ILE A 24 -16.51 -2.61 3.19
N PHE A 25 -16.14 -1.37 2.85
CA PHE A 25 -17.11 -0.32 2.53
C PHE A 25 -17.99 -0.71 1.34
N PHE A 26 -17.41 -1.16 0.23
CA PHE A 26 -18.17 -1.58 -0.94
C PHE A 26 -18.99 -2.84 -0.68
N LEU A 27 -18.47 -3.79 0.07
CA LEU A 27 -19.22 -4.98 0.48
C LEU A 27 -20.47 -4.58 1.26
N LEU A 28 -20.33 -3.72 2.28
CA LEU A 28 -21.46 -3.23 3.07
C LEU A 28 -22.40 -2.36 2.23
N PHE A 29 -21.86 -1.52 1.36
CA PHE A 29 -22.66 -0.69 0.47
C PHE A 29 -23.52 -1.54 -0.48
N VAL A 30 -22.95 -2.53 -1.15
CA VAL A 30 -23.68 -3.41 -2.06
C VAL A 30 -24.68 -4.30 -1.30
N LEU A 31 -24.25 -4.87 -0.16
CA LEU A 31 -25.06 -5.79 0.63
C LEU A 31 -26.26 -5.11 1.31
N LEU A 32 -26.07 -3.90 1.82
CA LEU A 32 -27.09 -3.20 2.59
C LEU A 32 -27.76 -2.09 1.77
N ILE A 33 -27.00 -1.09 1.34
CA ILE A 33 -27.58 0.12 0.76
C ILE A 33 -28.12 -0.16 -0.63
N ASN A 34 -27.31 -0.72 -1.53
CA ASN A 34 -27.77 -0.95 -2.90
C ASN A 34 -28.86 -2.02 -2.98
N ALA A 35 -28.82 -3.05 -2.12
CA ALA A 35 -29.88 -4.04 -2.01
C ALA A 35 -31.20 -3.45 -1.50
N LEU A 36 -31.17 -2.52 -0.53
CA LEU A 36 -32.34 -1.78 -0.06
C LEU A 36 -32.89 -0.85 -1.13
N LEU A 37 -32.02 -0.16 -1.87
CA LEU A 37 -32.42 0.70 -3.00
C LEU A 37 -33.09 -0.14 -4.09
N LEU A 38 -32.53 -1.30 -4.46
CA LEU A 38 -33.16 -2.23 -5.41
C LEU A 38 -34.55 -2.70 -4.98
N ARG A 39 -34.77 -2.86 -3.67
CA ARG A 39 -36.04 -3.31 -3.13
C ARG A 39 -37.12 -2.21 -3.11
N TRP A 40 -36.75 -1.00 -2.68
CA TRP A 40 -37.73 0.08 -2.43
C TRP A 40 -37.73 1.19 -3.49
N TRP A 41 -36.55 1.47 -4.08
CA TRP A 41 -36.38 2.49 -5.11
C TRP A 41 -35.49 1.99 -6.26
N PRO A 42 -35.95 1.03 -7.10
CA PRO A 42 -35.13 0.39 -8.13
C PRO A 42 -34.50 1.38 -9.13
N ARG A 43 -35.16 2.52 -9.34
CA ARG A 43 -34.65 3.58 -10.25
C ARG A 43 -33.44 4.32 -9.69
N GLN A 44 -33.22 4.27 -8.38
CA GLN A 44 -32.10 4.94 -7.70
C GLN A 44 -30.96 3.98 -7.35
N ALA A 45 -31.19 2.69 -7.53
CA ALA A 45 -30.15 1.69 -7.30
C ALA A 45 -29.05 1.83 -8.36
N LEU A 46 -27.80 1.72 -7.89
CA LEU A 46 -26.66 1.84 -8.78
C LEU A 46 -26.50 0.58 -9.63
N SER A 47 -26.30 0.81 -10.92
CA SER A 47 -25.94 -0.24 -11.89
C SER A 47 -24.48 -0.70 -11.69
N GLY A 48 -24.14 -1.87 -12.25
CA GLY A 48 -22.76 -2.37 -12.21
C GLY A 48 -21.74 -1.40 -12.81
N GLY A 49 -22.10 -0.64 -13.87
CA GLY A 49 -21.25 0.39 -14.46
C GLY A 49 -21.02 1.58 -13.53
N GLU A 50 -22.07 2.06 -12.87
CA GLU A 50 -21.94 3.16 -11.89
C GLU A 50 -21.14 2.73 -10.66
N LEU A 51 -21.34 1.51 -10.18
CA LEU A 51 -20.52 0.93 -9.12
C LEU A 51 -19.05 0.79 -9.53
N ALA A 52 -18.77 0.42 -10.78
CA ALA A 52 -17.41 0.33 -11.30
C ALA A 52 -16.71 1.70 -11.34
N VAL A 53 -17.43 2.74 -11.77
CA VAL A 53 -16.90 4.11 -11.76
C VAL A 53 -16.65 4.59 -10.33
N ALA A 54 -17.62 4.40 -9.44
CA ALA A 54 -17.48 4.78 -8.03
C ALA A 54 -16.31 4.04 -7.35
N LEU A 55 -16.16 2.75 -7.62
CA LEU A 55 -15.05 1.93 -7.14
C LEU A 55 -13.70 2.45 -7.67
N GLY A 56 -13.60 2.71 -8.98
CA GLY A 56 -12.39 3.23 -9.60
C GLY A 56 -11.98 4.60 -9.03
N MET A 57 -12.94 5.51 -8.89
CA MET A 57 -12.68 6.82 -8.27
C MET A 57 -12.21 6.68 -6.81
N THR A 58 -12.82 5.77 -6.05
CA THR A 58 -12.44 5.54 -4.65
C THR A 58 -11.07 4.88 -4.54
N LEU A 59 -10.73 3.94 -5.44
CA LEU A 59 -9.39 3.34 -5.52
C LEU A 59 -8.30 4.40 -5.77
N VAL A 60 -8.53 5.31 -6.71
CA VAL A 60 -7.62 6.44 -6.97
C VAL A 60 -7.54 7.34 -5.73
N GLY A 61 -8.68 7.64 -5.12
CA GLY A 61 -8.74 8.42 -3.88
C GLY A 61 -8.00 7.78 -2.71
N CYS A 62 -7.95 6.45 -2.63
CA CYS A 62 -7.19 5.73 -1.61
C CYS A 62 -5.67 5.90 -1.72
N ALA A 63 -5.14 6.31 -2.86
CA ALA A 63 -3.71 6.57 -3.04
C ALA A 63 -3.23 7.85 -2.32
N LEU A 64 -4.15 8.76 -1.96
CA LEU A 64 -3.80 10.03 -1.36
C LEU A 64 -3.53 9.96 0.15
N PRO A 65 -4.45 9.41 1.00
CA PRO A 65 -4.31 9.45 2.45
C PRO A 65 -3.41 8.32 2.98
N SER A 66 -3.00 8.48 4.22
CA SER A 66 -2.33 7.47 5.05
C SER A 66 -1.01 6.96 4.46
N VAL A 67 -0.96 5.72 3.97
CA VAL A 67 0.25 5.08 3.41
C VAL A 67 0.56 5.57 1.98
N GLY A 68 -0.29 6.42 1.42
CA GLY A 68 -0.10 7.04 0.12
C GLY A 68 0.71 8.33 0.16
N LEU A 69 0.43 9.20 -0.81
CA LEU A 69 1.16 10.43 -1.07
C LEU A 69 1.32 11.32 0.18
N MET A 70 0.24 11.51 0.95
CA MET A 70 0.23 12.42 2.11
C MET A 70 1.09 11.97 3.28
N ARG A 71 1.44 10.69 3.34
CA ARG A 71 2.36 10.17 4.36
C ARG A 71 3.82 10.51 4.04
N TYR A 72 4.19 10.38 2.78
CA TYR A 72 5.60 10.42 2.39
C TYR A 72 6.03 11.77 1.86
N LEU A 73 5.27 12.35 0.93
CA LEU A 73 5.68 13.57 0.24
C LEU A 73 5.98 14.74 1.20
N PRO A 74 5.07 15.15 2.11
CA PRO A 74 5.38 16.27 3.00
C PRO A 74 6.59 16.01 3.89
N GLY A 75 6.72 14.77 4.40
CA GLY A 75 7.87 14.37 5.22
C GLY A 75 9.18 14.44 4.46
N HIS A 76 9.23 13.97 3.22
CA HIS A 76 10.43 14.05 2.39
C HIS A 76 10.80 15.48 2.01
N LEU A 77 9.84 16.37 1.90
CA LEU A 77 10.10 17.78 1.58
C LEU A 77 10.71 18.57 2.75
N VAL A 78 10.46 18.17 4.00
CA VAL A 78 10.99 18.87 5.19
C VAL A 78 12.16 18.14 5.84
N ALA A 79 12.28 16.82 5.68
CA ALA A 79 13.31 16.02 6.33
C ALA A 79 14.76 16.50 6.05
N PRO A 80 15.14 16.87 4.81
CA PRO A 80 16.50 17.35 4.55
C PRO A 80 16.88 18.54 5.42
N PHE A 81 15.98 19.50 5.58
CA PHE A 81 16.23 20.70 6.41
C PHE A 81 16.19 20.36 7.91
N GLY A 82 15.33 19.47 8.35
CA GLY A 82 15.34 18.96 9.71
C GLY A 82 16.67 18.29 10.07
N HIS A 83 17.23 17.52 9.16
CA HIS A 83 18.57 16.94 9.33
C HIS A 83 19.67 17.98 9.29
N ALA A 84 19.58 18.99 8.43
CA ALA A 84 20.55 20.10 8.36
C ALA A 84 20.59 20.93 9.65
N ALA A 85 19.47 21.06 10.35
CA ALA A 85 19.43 21.78 11.63
C ALA A 85 20.24 21.09 12.74
N ILE A 86 20.45 19.78 12.66
CA ILE A 86 21.13 18.98 13.70
C ILE A 86 22.48 18.40 13.24
N SER A 87 22.78 18.44 11.94
CA SER A 87 24.00 17.88 11.35
C SER A 87 24.68 18.87 10.40
N HIS A 88 25.91 19.27 10.74
CA HIS A 88 26.71 20.15 9.91
C HIS A 88 26.99 19.53 8.52
N GLN A 89 27.22 18.22 8.45
CA GLN A 89 27.47 17.51 7.21
C GLN A 89 26.24 17.56 6.28
N SER A 90 25.04 17.37 6.83
CA SER A 90 23.80 17.46 6.05
C SER A 90 23.53 18.90 5.56
N ALA A 91 23.85 19.92 6.37
CA ALA A 91 23.72 21.30 5.95
C ALA A 91 24.69 21.64 4.81
N GLU A 92 25.95 21.17 4.91
CA GLU A 92 26.94 21.38 3.87
C GLU A 92 26.58 20.69 2.56
N LEU A 93 26.08 19.45 2.63
CA LEU A 93 25.59 18.72 1.46
C LEU A 93 24.46 19.47 0.75
N LEU A 94 23.49 20.00 1.50
CA LEU A 94 22.39 20.78 0.90
C LEU A 94 22.84 22.08 0.26
N ARG A 95 23.89 22.75 0.82
CA ARG A 95 24.47 23.94 0.19
C ARG A 95 25.15 23.60 -1.13
N GLN A 96 25.86 22.46 -1.18
CA GLN A 96 26.55 22.01 -2.41
C GLN A 96 25.60 21.58 -3.51
N LEU A 97 24.44 21.03 -3.16
CA LEU A 97 23.44 20.56 -4.13
C LEU A 97 22.69 21.69 -4.83
N ASP A 98 22.66 22.90 -4.26
CA ASP A 98 21.99 24.09 -4.82
C ASP A 98 20.59 23.78 -5.42
N LEU A 99 19.76 23.10 -4.64
CA LEU A 99 18.47 22.62 -5.11
C LEU A 99 17.44 23.76 -5.23
N PRO A 100 16.59 23.76 -6.28
CA PRO A 100 15.65 24.83 -6.53
C PRO A 100 14.63 25.06 -5.40
N ASP A 101 14.41 26.30 -5.01
CA ASP A 101 13.49 26.66 -3.94
C ASP A 101 12.03 26.25 -4.21
N TRP A 102 11.62 26.13 -5.48
CA TRP A 102 10.27 25.71 -5.81
C TRP A 102 9.93 24.27 -5.44
N MET A 103 10.92 23.45 -5.14
CA MET A 103 10.75 22.06 -4.71
C MET A 103 10.27 21.96 -3.26
N TRP A 104 10.51 22.98 -2.44
CA TRP A 104 10.38 22.97 -1.00
C TRP A 104 9.27 23.87 -0.51
N PRO A 105 8.78 23.67 0.73
CA PRO A 105 7.93 24.66 1.38
C PRO A 105 8.61 26.03 1.42
N THR A 106 7.83 27.09 1.22
CA THR A 106 8.37 28.45 1.26
C THR A 106 8.93 28.77 2.64
N MET A 107 10.21 29.08 2.68
CA MET A 107 10.98 29.41 3.88
C MET A 107 11.67 30.77 3.68
N GLN A 108 11.93 31.49 4.79
CA GLN A 108 12.52 32.82 4.75
C GLN A 108 14.05 32.77 4.78
N ALA A 109 14.60 31.83 5.52
CA ALA A 109 16.05 31.67 5.65
C ALA A 109 16.66 31.13 4.35
N GLN A 110 17.86 31.56 4.04
CA GLN A 110 18.64 31.06 2.91
C GLN A 110 19.49 29.84 3.28
N ASP A 111 20.04 29.85 4.49
CA ASP A 111 20.88 28.75 4.98
C ASP A 111 20.06 27.49 5.31
N PRO A 112 20.45 26.30 4.83
CA PRO A 112 19.71 25.05 5.11
C PRO A 112 19.51 24.72 6.59
N ALA A 113 20.51 25.01 7.43
CA ALA A 113 20.38 24.78 8.88
C ALA A 113 19.37 25.72 9.52
N ALA A 114 19.34 26.98 9.10
CA ALA A 114 18.37 27.96 9.57
C ALA A 114 16.94 27.64 9.07
N ARG A 115 16.79 27.17 7.83
CA ARG A 115 15.51 26.64 7.30
C ARG A 115 14.95 25.52 8.17
N GLY A 116 15.81 24.64 8.69
CA GLY A 116 15.39 23.53 9.56
C GLY A 116 14.82 23.98 10.91
N LEU A 117 15.11 25.21 11.35
CA LEU A 117 14.57 25.79 12.58
C LEU A 117 13.26 26.58 12.37
N GLU A 118 12.87 26.83 11.13
CA GLU A 118 11.63 27.53 10.83
C GLU A 118 10.38 26.72 11.23
N PRO A 119 9.27 27.41 11.59
CA PRO A 119 8.05 26.74 12.03
C PRO A 119 7.54 25.67 11.07
N VAL A 120 7.67 25.88 9.75
CA VAL A 120 7.23 24.92 8.73
C VAL A 120 7.91 23.56 8.88
N VAL A 121 9.19 23.54 9.22
CA VAL A 121 9.99 22.31 9.40
C VAL A 121 9.91 21.81 10.83
N ARG A 122 10.17 22.71 11.80
CA ARG A 122 10.20 22.39 13.21
C ARG A 122 8.86 21.81 13.69
N ASP A 123 7.74 22.47 13.35
CA ASP A 123 6.42 22.08 13.83
C ASP A 123 5.85 20.89 13.05
N PHE A 124 6.41 20.57 11.88
CA PHE A 124 6.12 19.33 11.17
C PHE A 124 6.72 18.11 11.87
N HIS A 125 7.95 18.20 12.34
CA HIS A 125 8.61 17.12 13.09
C HIS A 125 8.18 17.08 14.55
N GLY A 126 7.95 18.25 15.13
CA GLY A 126 7.40 18.42 16.46
C GLY A 126 5.88 18.40 16.48
N ARG A 127 5.32 18.80 17.58
CA ARG A 127 3.88 18.97 17.71
C ARG A 127 3.55 20.45 17.73
N ILE A 128 2.60 20.88 16.89
CA ILE A 128 2.12 22.25 16.91
C ILE A 128 1.51 22.53 18.30
N ALA A 129 2.12 23.42 19.06
CA ALA A 129 1.64 23.87 20.36
C ALA A 129 0.70 25.06 20.16
N VAL A 130 -0.58 24.87 20.46
CA VAL A 130 -1.61 25.93 20.42
C VAL A 130 -2.46 25.88 21.68
N GLN A 131 -2.94 27.06 22.13
CA GLN A 131 -3.86 27.14 23.26
C GLN A 131 -5.11 27.93 22.85
N PRO A 132 -6.33 27.40 23.15
CA PRO A 132 -6.58 26.03 23.65
C PRO A 132 -6.23 24.98 22.63
N ASP A 133 -5.81 23.80 23.10
CA ASP A 133 -5.39 22.67 22.25
C ASP A 133 -6.60 21.98 21.61
N THR A 134 -7.17 22.61 20.59
CA THR A 134 -8.30 22.10 19.81
C THR A 134 -7.87 21.76 18.39
N PHE A 135 -8.55 20.81 17.77
CA PHE A 135 -8.29 20.42 16.38
C PHE A 135 -8.36 21.61 15.40
N LEU A 136 -9.34 22.50 15.58
CA LEU A 136 -9.49 23.68 14.72
C LEU A 136 -8.34 24.68 14.90
N ASN A 137 -7.86 24.89 16.12
CA ASN A 137 -6.74 25.79 16.37
C ASN A 137 -5.44 25.24 15.80
N ARG A 138 -5.23 23.92 15.89
CA ARG A 138 -4.09 23.26 15.19
C ARG A 138 -4.16 23.43 13.70
N LEU A 139 -5.33 23.23 13.06
CA LEU A 139 -5.49 23.44 11.62
C LEU A 139 -5.21 24.88 11.19
N ARG A 140 -5.62 25.86 11.99
CA ARG A 140 -5.35 27.28 11.72
C ARG A 140 -3.89 27.66 11.89
N ALA A 141 -3.18 26.97 12.77
CA ALA A 141 -1.76 27.20 13.03
C ALA A 141 -0.84 26.60 11.95
N ILE A 142 -1.36 25.72 11.08
CA ILE A 142 -0.58 25.20 9.96
C ILE A 142 -0.31 26.33 8.95
N PRO A 143 0.95 26.57 8.56
CA PRO A 143 1.32 27.58 7.58
C PRO A 143 0.99 27.10 6.15
N TRP A 144 -0.30 27.02 5.80
CA TRP A 144 -0.77 26.50 4.53
C TRP A 144 -0.16 27.20 3.32
N SER A 145 0.07 28.53 3.43
CA SER A 145 0.68 29.31 2.34
C SER A 145 2.06 28.81 1.94
N ALA A 146 2.86 28.32 2.90
CA ALA A 146 4.18 27.79 2.64
C ALA A 146 4.15 26.50 1.77
N TRP A 147 3.05 25.76 1.81
CA TRP A 147 2.88 24.50 1.08
C TRP A 147 2.27 24.65 -0.32
N VAL A 148 1.76 25.83 -0.69
CA VAL A 148 1.11 26.03 -2.00
C VAL A 148 2.08 25.80 -3.15
N GLN A 149 3.27 26.37 -3.05
CA GLN A 149 4.28 26.27 -4.13
C GLN A 149 4.73 24.82 -4.36
N PRO A 150 5.21 24.05 -3.36
CA PRO A 150 5.59 22.66 -3.58
C PRO A 150 4.39 21.77 -3.93
N ALA A 151 3.19 22.04 -3.41
CA ALA A 151 1.99 21.31 -3.81
C ALA A 151 1.68 21.48 -5.29
N PHE A 152 1.87 22.68 -5.84
CA PHE A 152 1.67 22.91 -7.26
C PHE A 152 2.75 22.27 -8.13
N SER A 153 4.04 22.48 -7.81
CA SER A 153 5.14 21.96 -8.61
C SER A 153 5.20 20.42 -8.60
N TRP A 154 5.11 19.80 -7.43
CA TRP A 154 5.04 18.34 -7.31
C TRP A 154 3.71 17.79 -7.85
N GLY A 155 2.61 18.56 -7.70
CA GLY A 155 1.31 18.20 -8.24
C GLY A 155 1.33 18.07 -9.76
N ILE A 156 1.98 18.97 -10.49
CA ILE A 156 2.16 18.88 -11.94
C ILE A 156 2.96 17.63 -12.32
N LEU A 157 4.08 17.39 -11.64
CA LEU A 157 4.91 16.22 -11.89
C LEU A 157 4.14 14.92 -11.67
N LEU A 158 3.43 14.82 -10.56
CA LEU A 158 2.60 13.65 -10.23
C LEU A 158 1.45 13.47 -11.23
N ALA A 159 0.77 14.56 -11.62
CA ALA A 159 -0.28 14.51 -12.63
C ALA A 159 0.26 14.04 -13.99
N ALA A 160 1.43 14.51 -14.40
CA ALA A 160 2.09 14.05 -15.61
C ALA A 160 2.49 12.56 -15.54
N LEU A 161 3.04 12.12 -14.41
CA LEU A 161 3.41 10.71 -14.19
C LEU A 161 2.19 9.80 -14.22
N TYR A 162 1.13 10.13 -13.45
CA TYR A 162 -0.11 9.36 -13.46
C TYR A 162 -0.79 9.40 -14.84
N GLY A 163 -0.77 10.56 -15.51
CA GLY A 163 -1.25 10.68 -16.88
C GLY A 163 -0.51 9.74 -17.84
N ALA A 164 0.81 9.68 -17.76
CA ALA A 164 1.62 8.78 -18.55
C ALA A 164 1.27 7.29 -18.28
N VAL A 165 1.13 6.90 -17.00
CA VAL A 165 0.73 5.53 -16.61
C VAL A 165 -0.66 5.18 -17.14
N ILE A 166 -1.61 6.10 -17.07
CA ILE A 166 -2.96 5.90 -17.63
C ILE A 166 -2.90 5.76 -19.15
N CYS A 167 -2.17 6.63 -19.85
CA CYS A 167 -2.00 6.54 -21.30
C CYS A 167 -1.36 5.21 -21.72
N MET A 168 -0.30 4.78 -21.03
CA MET A 168 0.32 3.47 -21.24
C MET A 168 -0.67 2.33 -21.03
N SER A 169 -1.44 2.38 -19.95
CA SER A 169 -2.45 1.36 -19.63
C SER A 169 -3.52 1.26 -20.72
N VAL A 170 -3.93 2.41 -21.29
CA VAL A 170 -4.89 2.44 -22.42
C VAL A 170 -4.29 1.84 -23.70
N ILE A 171 -3.02 2.16 -24.01
CA ILE A 171 -2.30 1.64 -25.17
C ILE A 171 -2.16 0.11 -25.07
N PHE A 172 -1.70 -0.39 -23.92
CA PHE A 172 -1.46 -1.82 -23.72
C PHE A 172 -2.73 -2.62 -23.43
N ARG A 173 -3.85 -1.96 -23.11
CA ARG A 173 -5.10 -2.64 -22.74
C ARG A 173 -5.49 -3.72 -23.75
N ARG A 174 -5.46 -3.38 -25.05
CA ARG A 174 -5.85 -4.31 -26.11
C ARG A 174 -4.93 -5.53 -26.14
N GLN A 175 -3.63 -5.30 -26.02
CA GLN A 175 -2.63 -6.37 -25.99
C GLN A 175 -2.89 -7.30 -24.81
N TRP A 176 -3.01 -6.77 -23.61
CA TRP A 176 -3.14 -7.56 -22.39
C TRP A 176 -4.49 -8.28 -22.25
N VAL A 177 -5.59 -7.63 -22.67
CA VAL A 177 -6.95 -8.20 -22.50
C VAL A 177 -7.33 -9.13 -23.64
N GLU A 178 -7.08 -8.73 -24.91
CA GLU A 178 -7.57 -9.44 -26.09
C GLU A 178 -6.55 -10.48 -26.59
N ASN A 179 -5.26 -10.11 -26.68
CA ASN A 179 -4.23 -10.96 -27.26
C ASN A 179 -3.62 -11.92 -26.22
N GLU A 180 -3.08 -11.40 -25.14
CA GLU A 180 -2.40 -12.21 -24.12
C GLU A 180 -3.37 -12.82 -23.11
N ARG A 181 -4.57 -12.26 -22.99
CA ARG A 181 -5.62 -12.72 -22.06
C ARG A 181 -5.07 -12.88 -20.64
N LEU A 182 -4.32 -11.87 -20.18
CA LEU A 182 -3.73 -11.90 -18.85
C LEU A 182 -4.82 -12.01 -17.78
N PRO A 183 -4.63 -12.86 -16.77
CA PRO A 183 -5.51 -12.87 -15.62
C PRO A 183 -5.25 -11.60 -14.79
N PHE A 184 -6.31 -10.84 -14.52
CA PHE A 184 -6.26 -9.68 -13.62
C PHE A 184 -6.89 -10.05 -12.28
N PRO A 185 -6.20 -10.77 -11.39
CA PRO A 185 -6.79 -11.34 -10.18
C PRO A 185 -7.37 -10.27 -9.26
N LEU A 186 -6.71 -9.11 -9.11
CA LEU A 186 -7.21 -8.00 -8.32
C LEU A 186 -8.50 -7.41 -8.92
N ALA A 187 -8.52 -7.18 -10.23
CA ALA A 187 -9.71 -6.68 -10.91
C ALA A 187 -10.87 -7.69 -10.83
N SER A 188 -10.59 -8.98 -10.90
CA SER A 188 -11.61 -10.03 -10.76
C SER A 188 -12.30 -10.00 -9.40
N VAL A 189 -11.56 -9.75 -8.31
CA VAL A 189 -12.15 -9.58 -6.97
C VAL A 189 -13.09 -8.38 -6.95
N TYR A 190 -12.66 -7.25 -7.49
CA TYR A 190 -13.49 -6.05 -7.54
C TYR A 190 -14.74 -6.24 -8.43
N LEU A 191 -14.58 -6.87 -9.59
CA LEU A 191 -15.71 -7.16 -10.48
C LEU A 191 -16.73 -8.10 -9.83
N ALA A 192 -16.28 -9.15 -9.16
CA ALA A 192 -17.18 -10.04 -8.42
C ALA A 192 -17.94 -9.32 -7.30
N LEU A 193 -17.32 -8.32 -6.67
CA LEU A 193 -17.97 -7.52 -5.61
C LEU A 193 -19.09 -6.62 -6.14
N ILE A 194 -18.90 -6.02 -7.33
CA ILE A 194 -19.84 -5.07 -7.93
C ILE A 194 -20.75 -5.69 -8.99
N GLU A 195 -20.65 -7.01 -9.21
CA GLU A 195 -21.50 -7.74 -10.16
C GLU A 195 -22.98 -7.50 -9.84
N PRO A 196 -23.78 -7.04 -10.82
CA PRO A 196 -25.18 -6.77 -10.58
C PRO A 196 -25.94 -8.06 -10.25
N PRO A 197 -26.99 -7.99 -9.40
CA PRO A 197 -27.81 -9.14 -9.12
C PRO A 197 -28.59 -9.59 -10.37
N GLU A 198 -28.87 -10.88 -10.47
CA GLU A 198 -29.74 -11.46 -11.49
C GLU A 198 -31.16 -10.87 -11.40
N GLN A 199 -31.92 -10.93 -12.48
CA GLN A 199 -33.28 -10.42 -12.51
C GLN A 199 -34.15 -11.03 -11.38
N GLY A 200 -34.82 -10.16 -10.62
CA GLY A 200 -35.64 -10.55 -9.48
C GLY A 200 -34.85 -10.93 -8.22
N ARG A 201 -33.57 -10.70 -8.18
CA ARG A 201 -32.71 -10.91 -7.02
C ARG A 201 -32.20 -9.59 -6.46
N LEU A 202 -31.90 -9.59 -5.15
CA LEU A 202 -31.38 -8.40 -4.47
C LEU A 202 -29.86 -8.43 -4.28
N LEU A 203 -29.24 -9.61 -4.33
CA LEU A 203 -27.81 -9.83 -4.06
C LEU A 203 -27.15 -10.48 -5.27
N SER A 204 -25.88 -10.09 -5.49
CA SER A 204 -25.02 -10.68 -6.53
C SER A 204 -24.81 -12.19 -6.32
N PRO A 205 -24.43 -12.94 -7.36
CA PRO A 205 -24.16 -14.38 -7.26
C PRO A 205 -23.15 -14.74 -6.17
N MET A 206 -22.08 -13.95 -6.03
CA MET A 206 -21.05 -14.14 -5.01
C MET A 206 -21.66 -14.07 -3.59
N LEU A 207 -22.44 -13.04 -3.30
CA LEU A 207 -23.04 -12.81 -1.96
C LEU A 207 -24.15 -13.83 -1.61
N ARG A 208 -24.64 -14.56 -2.60
CA ARG A 208 -25.61 -15.67 -2.40
C ARG A 208 -24.93 -17.02 -2.17
N SER A 209 -23.64 -17.12 -2.49
CA SER A 209 -22.88 -18.36 -2.39
C SER A 209 -22.67 -18.76 -0.92
N ARG A 210 -23.05 -19.98 -0.57
CA ARG A 210 -22.78 -20.56 0.76
C ARG A 210 -21.27 -20.68 1.01
N SER A 211 -20.51 -21.04 -0.03
CA SER A 211 -19.06 -21.18 0.06
C SER A 211 -18.38 -19.85 0.41
N PHE A 212 -18.89 -18.72 -0.13
CA PHE A 212 -18.40 -17.39 0.23
C PHE A 212 -18.58 -17.13 1.73
N TRP A 213 -19.76 -17.36 2.27
CA TRP A 213 -20.04 -17.09 3.69
C TRP A 213 -19.31 -18.04 4.64
N ILE A 214 -19.13 -19.31 4.25
CA ILE A 214 -18.32 -20.27 5.02
C ILE A 214 -16.87 -19.82 5.08
N ALA A 215 -16.27 -19.49 3.93
CA ALA A 215 -14.89 -18.99 3.86
C ALA A 215 -14.73 -17.66 4.62
N PHE A 216 -15.67 -16.73 4.44
CA PHE A 216 -15.68 -15.47 5.17
C PHE A 216 -15.74 -15.69 6.69
N ALA A 217 -16.67 -16.54 7.16
CA ALA A 217 -16.82 -16.83 8.58
C ALA A 217 -15.56 -17.51 9.17
N ALA A 218 -14.93 -18.43 8.43
CA ALA A 218 -13.71 -19.08 8.86
C ALA A 218 -12.55 -18.09 9.03
N VAL A 219 -12.29 -17.27 8.01
CA VAL A 219 -11.22 -16.25 8.07
C VAL A 219 -11.53 -15.19 9.11
N PHE A 220 -12.79 -14.74 9.19
CA PHE A 220 -13.24 -13.80 10.21
C PHE A 220 -13.04 -14.35 11.63
N ALA A 221 -13.41 -15.60 11.89
CA ALA A 221 -13.22 -16.24 13.19
C ALA A 221 -11.75 -16.31 13.59
N ILE A 222 -10.85 -16.67 12.65
CA ILE A 222 -9.41 -16.70 12.90
C ILE A 222 -8.89 -15.31 13.30
N HIS A 223 -9.26 -14.27 12.55
CA HIS A 223 -8.84 -12.90 12.88
C HIS A 223 -9.51 -12.35 14.15
N ALA A 224 -10.77 -12.70 14.40
CA ALA A 224 -11.47 -12.34 15.63
C ALA A 224 -10.82 -12.97 16.86
N LEU A 225 -10.41 -14.23 16.80
CA LEU A 225 -9.64 -14.88 17.87
C LEU A 225 -8.30 -14.18 18.11
N GLY A 226 -7.58 -13.79 17.06
CA GLY A 226 -6.36 -12.99 17.18
C GLY A 226 -6.59 -11.62 17.82
N ALA A 227 -7.68 -10.94 17.45
CA ALA A 227 -8.08 -9.68 18.07
C ALA A 227 -8.45 -9.87 19.55
N LEU A 228 -9.23 -10.91 19.88
CA LEU A 228 -9.57 -11.24 21.27
C LEU A 228 -8.31 -11.50 22.11
N ASN A 229 -7.34 -12.22 21.59
CA ASN A 229 -6.05 -12.40 22.27
C ASN A 229 -5.33 -11.05 22.50
N THR A 230 -5.39 -10.12 21.56
CA THR A 230 -4.74 -8.79 21.72
C THR A 230 -5.38 -7.97 22.84
N TYR A 231 -6.70 -8.02 23.01
CA TYR A 231 -7.42 -7.25 24.03
C TYR A 231 -7.55 -7.99 25.38
N TRP A 232 -7.64 -9.33 25.34
CA TRP A 232 -7.81 -10.19 26.54
C TRP A 232 -6.89 -11.40 26.48
N PRO A 233 -5.54 -11.20 26.56
CA PRO A 233 -4.55 -12.27 26.42
C PRO A 233 -4.65 -13.37 27.50
N GLN A 234 -5.25 -13.05 28.65
CA GLN A 234 -5.44 -14.00 29.77
C GLN A 234 -6.51 -15.06 29.47
N TYR A 235 -7.44 -14.79 28.54
CA TYR A 235 -8.55 -15.72 28.24
C TYR A 235 -8.41 -16.42 26.91
N TRP A 236 -7.70 -15.83 25.95
CA TRP A 236 -7.62 -16.32 24.58
C TRP A 236 -6.16 -16.64 24.19
N PRO A 237 -5.87 -17.89 23.74
CA PRO A 237 -4.54 -18.25 23.30
C PRO A 237 -4.16 -17.52 22.00
N PRO A 238 -2.87 -17.23 21.79
CA PRO A 238 -2.40 -16.67 20.52
C PRO A 238 -2.57 -17.69 19.39
N LEU A 239 -3.09 -17.23 18.25
CA LEU A 239 -3.08 -18.01 17.01
C LEU A 239 -1.81 -17.69 16.22
N PRO A 240 -0.91 -18.66 16.03
CA PRO A 240 0.32 -18.43 15.32
C PRO A 240 0.05 -18.34 13.80
N LEU A 241 -0.21 -17.13 13.30
CA LEU A 241 -0.23 -16.83 11.86
C LEU A 241 1.14 -16.38 11.34
N ARG A 242 2.11 -16.22 12.25
CA ARG A 242 3.49 -15.85 11.94
C ARG A 242 4.41 -16.90 12.52
N PHE A 243 5.35 -17.34 11.72
CA PHE A 243 6.36 -18.32 12.08
C PHE A 243 7.72 -17.65 11.90
N ASP A 244 8.45 -17.48 12.99
CA ASP A 244 9.81 -16.94 12.95
C ASP A 244 10.80 -18.09 13.10
N LEU A 245 11.54 -18.37 12.03
CA LEU A 245 12.57 -19.39 11.96
C LEU A 245 13.97 -18.77 12.08
N THR A 246 14.07 -17.47 12.43
CA THR A 246 15.34 -16.75 12.47
C THR A 246 16.33 -17.42 13.40
N ASP A 247 15.88 -17.85 14.59
CA ASP A 247 16.74 -18.49 15.58
C ASP A 247 17.16 -19.90 15.14
N ILE A 248 16.30 -20.64 14.43
CA ILE A 248 16.57 -21.97 13.91
C ILE A 248 17.56 -21.92 12.74
N LEU A 249 17.48 -20.86 11.94
CA LEU A 249 18.31 -20.62 10.76
C LEU A 249 19.37 -19.55 11.01
N ALA A 250 19.86 -19.45 12.27
CA ALA A 250 20.84 -18.44 12.66
C ALA A 250 22.26 -18.78 12.18
N ASP A 251 22.59 -20.07 12.10
CA ASP A 251 23.93 -20.53 11.78
C ASP A 251 24.19 -20.63 10.27
N ALA A 252 25.46 -20.50 9.89
CA ALA A 252 25.89 -20.73 8.52
C ALA A 252 25.64 -22.22 8.12
N PRO A 253 25.23 -22.46 6.86
CA PRO A 253 25.02 -21.51 5.77
C PRO A 253 23.60 -20.91 5.70
N PHE A 254 22.68 -21.31 6.56
CA PHE A 254 21.27 -20.93 6.51
C PHE A 254 21.03 -19.47 6.90
N ASN A 255 21.97 -18.84 7.61
CA ASN A 255 21.92 -17.42 7.92
C ASN A 255 21.91 -16.53 6.66
N ALA A 256 22.41 -17.01 5.52
CA ALA A 256 22.42 -16.32 4.24
C ALA A 256 21.04 -16.26 3.55
N ALA A 257 20.06 -17.08 3.97
CA ALA A 257 18.70 -17.04 3.43
C ALA A 257 18.02 -15.69 3.75
N GLN A 258 17.13 -15.24 2.86
CA GLN A 258 16.37 -13.99 3.01
C GLN A 258 15.55 -13.97 4.30
N LEU A 259 15.36 -12.77 4.87
CA LEU A 259 14.57 -12.59 6.08
C LEU A 259 13.10 -13.00 5.87
N GLU A 260 12.56 -12.77 4.67
CA GLU A 260 11.21 -13.16 4.26
C GLU A 260 11.03 -14.68 4.25
N PHE A 261 12.09 -15.43 3.93
CA PHE A 261 12.09 -16.90 4.05
C PHE A 261 12.13 -17.37 5.50
N LYS A 262 12.84 -16.65 6.36
CA LYS A 262 12.93 -16.97 7.80
C LYS A 262 11.68 -16.54 8.56
N ARG A 263 11.03 -15.46 8.15
CA ARG A 263 9.81 -14.92 8.77
C ARG A 263 8.61 -15.18 7.89
N GLN A 264 7.97 -16.29 8.13
CA GLN A 264 6.80 -16.72 7.37
C GLN A 264 5.51 -16.13 7.99
N GLN A 265 4.58 -15.70 7.14
CA GLN A 265 3.26 -15.26 7.57
C GLN A 265 2.18 -15.78 6.62
N ILE A 266 1.07 -16.25 7.18
CA ILE A 266 -0.10 -16.66 6.40
C ILE A 266 -0.92 -15.42 6.04
N TYR A 267 -1.01 -15.14 4.74
CA TYR A 267 -1.85 -14.06 4.19
C TYR A 267 -3.04 -14.68 3.45
N PHE A 268 -4.21 -14.66 4.07
CA PHE A 268 -5.44 -15.19 3.44
C PHE A 268 -5.80 -14.46 2.14
N THR A 269 -5.47 -13.17 2.04
CA THR A 269 -5.63 -12.38 0.81
C THR A 269 -4.81 -12.97 -0.34
N VAL A 270 -3.56 -13.34 -0.07
CA VAL A 270 -2.68 -13.95 -1.09
C VAL A 270 -3.22 -15.32 -1.49
N ILE A 271 -3.65 -16.14 -0.51
CA ILE A 271 -4.27 -17.44 -0.79
C ILE A 271 -5.47 -17.27 -1.71
N GLY A 272 -6.38 -16.32 -1.39
CA GLY A 272 -7.56 -16.03 -2.23
C GLY A 272 -7.20 -15.56 -3.64
N LEU A 273 -6.21 -14.68 -3.77
CA LEU A 273 -5.76 -14.18 -5.07
C LEU A 273 -5.14 -15.28 -5.95
N MET A 274 -4.43 -16.23 -5.35
CA MET A 274 -3.79 -17.32 -6.10
C MET A 274 -4.79 -18.22 -6.83
N PHE A 275 -6.09 -18.24 -6.42
CA PHE A 275 -7.14 -18.94 -7.17
C PHE A 275 -7.42 -18.32 -8.54
N PHE A 276 -7.14 -17.03 -8.73
CA PHE A 276 -7.32 -16.32 -10.01
C PHE A 276 -6.06 -16.33 -10.86
N VAL A 277 -4.94 -16.81 -10.32
CA VAL A 277 -3.66 -16.87 -11.03
C VAL A 277 -3.52 -18.22 -11.74
N GLN A 278 -3.02 -18.21 -12.97
CA GLN A 278 -2.73 -19.45 -13.69
C GLN A 278 -1.71 -20.28 -12.92
N THR A 279 -1.94 -21.59 -12.84
CA THR A 279 -1.08 -22.53 -12.10
C THR A 279 0.39 -22.46 -12.53
N ARG A 280 0.66 -22.22 -13.83
CA ARG A 280 2.04 -22.04 -14.33
C ARG A 280 2.74 -20.84 -13.71
N ILE A 281 2.03 -19.72 -13.61
CA ILE A 281 2.58 -18.48 -13.00
C ILE A 281 2.78 -18.69 -11.50
N ALA A 282 1.77 -19.24 -10.82
CA ALA A 282 1.86 -19.53 -9.39
C ALA A 282 3.03 -20.48 -9.06
N PHE A 283 3.21 -21.52 -9.88
CA PHE A 283 4.36 -22.43 -9.76
C PHE A 283 5.69 -21.72 -9.99
N SER A 284 5.79 -20.87 -11.04
CA SER A 284 7.03 -20.15 -11.33
C SER A 284 7.42 -19.22 -10.18
N LEU A 285 6.47 -18.48 -9.61
CA LEU A 285 6.73 -17.59 -8.48
C LEU A 285 7.29 -18.36 -7.27
N TRP A 286 6.65 -19.47 -6.91
CA TRP A 286 7.09 -20.31 -5.82
C TRP A 286 8.46 -20.95 -6.12
N PHE A 287 8.61 -21.54 -7.30
CA PHE A 287 9.81 -22.26 -7.69
C PHE A 287 11.05 -21.37 -7.69
N PHE A 288 10.97 -20.20 -8.34
CA PHE A 288 12.10 -19.28 -8.40
C PHE A 288 12.41 -18.63 -7.05
N PHE A 289 11.41 -18.41 -6.21
CA PHE A 289 11.65 -17.97 -4.83
C PHE A 289 12.48 -19.00 -4.05
N VAL A 290 12.10 -20.27 -4.09
CA VAL A 290 12.83 -21.36 -3.42
C VAL A 290 14.22 -21.53 -4.03
N LEU A 291 14.34 -21.52 -5.37
CA LEU A 291 15.63 -21.62 -6.06
C LEU A 291 16.59 -20.50 -5.62
N MET A 292 16.09 -19.27 -5.49
CA MET A 292 16.90 -18.16 -5.01
C MET A 292 17.41 -18.41 -3.56
N GLN A 293 16.60 -18.98 -2.69
CA GLN A 293 17.07 -19.32 -1.34
C GLN A 293 18.20 -20.36 -1.39
N VAL A 294 18.08 -21.37 -2.25
CA VAL A 294 19.13 -22.37 -2.44
C VAL A 294 20.43 -21.73 -2.92
N VAL A 295 20.35 -20.80 -3.87
CA VAL A 295 21.52 -20.05 -4.35
C VAL A 295 22.15 -19.24 -3.23
N ARG A 296 21.37 -18.52 -2.44
CA ARG A 296 21.87 -17.74 -1.28
C ARG A 296 22.56 -18.62 -0.24
N ILE A 297 21.95 -19.75 0.09
CA ILE A 297 22.54 -20.72 1.01
C ILE A 297 23.86 -21.27 0.44
N GLY A 298 23.91 -21.53 -0.88
CA GLY A 298 25.13 -21.93 -1.57
C GLY A 298 26.26 -20.90 -1.45
N TYR A 299 25.96 -19.61 -1.61
CA TYR A 299 26.92 -18.54 -1.34
C TYR A 299 27.36 -18.52 0.13
N GLY A 300 26.43 -18.72 1.07
CA GLY A 300 26.74 -18.80 2.50
C GLY A 300 27.69 -19.95 2.86
N MET A 301 27.66 -21.08 2.13
CA MET A 301 28.62 -22.19 2.32
C MET A 301 30.06 -21.78 2.02
N HIS A 302 30.26 -20.83 1.11
CA HIS A 302 31.58 -20.31 0.74
C HIS A 302 31.95 -19.04 1.51
N HIS A 303 31.21 -18.71 2.58
CA HIS A 303 31.38 -17.47 3.34
C HIS A 303 31.30 -16.20 2.49
N ALA A 304 30.61 -16.28 1.35
CA ALA A 304 30.33 -15.14 0.49
C ALA A 304 28.97 -14.54 0.86
N GLU A 305 28.88 -13.23 0.96
CA GLU A 305 27.63 -12.53 1.15
C GLU A 305 26.99 -12.25 -0.21
N PHE A 306 25.73 -12.62 -0.34
CA PHE A 306 24.91 -12.20 -1.47
C PHE A 306 24.45 -10.77 -1.22
N SER A 307 25.20 -9.79 -1.78
CA SER A 307 24.96 -8.38 -1.53
C SER A 307 23.64 -7.89 -2.14
N GLY A 308 23.10 -6.79 -1.59
CA GLY A 308 21.92 -6.12 -2.16
C GLY A 308 22.17 -5.64 -3.59
N GLU A 309 23.39 -5.22 -3.92
CA GLU A 309 23.80 -4.81 -5.27
C GLU A 309 23.67 -5.97 -6.27
N MET A 310 24.12 -7.17 -5.90
CA MET A 310 23.98 -8.37 -6.73
C MET A 310 22.50 -8.72 -6.97
N GLU A 311 21.64 -8.47 -5.99
CA GLU A 311 20.19 -8.68 -6.13
C GLU A 311 19.58 -7.66 -7.09
N ASP A 312 19.98 -6.41 -7.03
CA ASP A 312 19.49 -5.35 -7.90
C ASP A 312 19.99 -5.54 -9.35
N ASP A 313 21.23 -5.99 -9.54
CA ASP A 313 21.77 -6.36 -10.86
C ASP A 313 20.97 -7.52 -11.48
N GLN A 314 20.60 -8.53 -10.70
CA GLN A 314 19.74 -9.62 -11.19
C GLN A 314 18.35 -9.15 -11.56
N ARG A 315 17.74 -8.26 -10.77
CA ARG A 315 16.44 -7.66 -11.08
C ARG A 315 16.51 -6.86 -12.37
N PHE A 316 17.56 -6.06 -12.55
CA PHE A 316 17.78 -5.30 -13.77
C PHE A 316 17.98 -6.21 -14.98
N GLY A 317 18.80 -7.27 -14.86
CA GLY A 317 19.00 -8.27 -15.90
C GLY A 317 17.70 -8.99 -16.29
N ALA A 318 16.83 -9.31 -15.32
CA ALA A 318 15.53 -9.91 -15.57
C ALA A 318 14.60 -8.97 -16.37
N VAL A 319 14.59 -7.67 -16.03
CA VAL A 319 13.82 -6.66 -16.77
C VAL A 319 14.33 -6.51 -18.20
N LEU A 320 15.66 -6.47 -18.40
CA LEU A 320 16.25 -6.44 -19.75
C LEU A 320 15.91 -7.68 -20.56
N ALA A 321 16.01 -8.87 -19.96
CA ALA A 321 15.64 -10.12 -20.63
C ALA A 321 14.16 -10.10 -21.08
N LEU A 322 13.28 -9.60 -20.23
CA LEU A 322 11.86 -9.46 -20.54
C LEU A 322 11.64 -8.48 -21.70
N ALA A 323 12.35 -7.35 -21.71
CA ALA A 323 12.26 -6.35 -22.77
C ALA A 323 12.81 -6.83 -24.12
N VAL A 324 13.71 -7.83 -24.13
CA VAL A 324 14.26 -8.42 -25.38
C VAL A 324 13.33 -9.51 -25.92
N VAL A 325 12.58 -10.21 -25.08
CA VAL A 325 11.72 -11.33 -25.47
C VAL A 325 10.31 -10.86 -25.87
N THR A 326 9.87 -9.69 -25.39
CA THR A 326 8.57 -9.08 -25.73
C THR A 326 8.68 -8.15 -26.92
#